data_850b6f3dd1ce388ef39a9740327367a3
#
_entry.id   850b6f3dd1ce388ef39a9740327367a3
#
_cell.length_a   1.000
_cell.length_b   1.000
_cell.length_c   1.000
_cell.angle_alpha   90.00
_cell.angle_beta   90.00
_cell.angle_gamma   90.00
#
_symmetry.space_group_name_H-M   'P 1'
#
loop_
_entity.id
_entity.type
_entity.pdbx_description
1 polymer ?
#
loop_
_entity_poly.entity_id
_entity_poly.type
_entity_poly.pdbx_seq_one_letter_code
_entity_poly.pdbx_strand_id
1 'polypeptide(L)'
;RHAIDDERGLRGAWLLTGSSTPISSDDQEGQSRHSGAGRIGSVRMYPFSLAESGESERSVSLRGLFAHRFQPAKVENDTRQLAELICRGGWPEALDLSAENGQLVAREYLRLVFEKSAPKHGKSGEVARRLCLSIARNLGQSPTYKTIISDMYGGEDNPSSLVTEQTLASYLEFLRSIYLVEEVPGWVPPKRSKKRLATKPKRYFADPSLAAALLLLSPDSLLADGQTFGLVFENLCIRDLKVYAQAMDPSMPAAVYYYRDDSGLE
;
A
#
# COMPACT_ATOMS: atom_id res chain seq x y z
N ARG A 1 -11.84 -11.37 -28.30
CA ARG A 1 -10.57 -11.61 -27.63
C ARG A 1 -10.10 -13.06 -27.76
N HIS A 2 -10.88 -14.05 -27.30
CA HIS A 2 -10.49 -15.47 -27.42
C HIS A 2 -10.26 -15.92 -28.86
N ALA A 3 -11.12 -15.52 -29.80
CA ALA A 3 -10.98 -15.86 -31.20
C ALA A 3 -9.65 -15.36 -31.81
N ILE A 4 -9.21 -14.14 -31.46
CA ILE A 4 -7.96 -13.55 -31.99
C ILE A 4 -6.75 -14.26 -31.40
N ASP A 5 -6.76 -14.58 -30.09
CA ASP A 5 -5.65 -15.27 -29.43
C ASP A 5 -5.54 -16.73 -29.94
N ASP A 6 -6.66 -17.38 -30.16
CA ASP A 6 -6.71 -18.79 -30.65
C ASP A 6 -6.34 -18.88 -32.13
N GLU A 7 -6.81 -17.93 -32.99
CA GLU A 7 -6.52 -17.97 -34.43
C GLU A 7 -5.11 -17.51 -34.79
N ARG A 8 -4.52 -16.60 -34.03
CA ARG A 8 -3.20 -16.01 -34.34
C ARG A 8 -2.06 -16.55 -33.49
N GLY A 9 -2.35 -17.35 -32.46
CA GLY A 9 -1.33 -17.87 -31.53
C GLY A 9 -0.53 -16.76 -30.80
N LEU A 10 -1.09 -15.53 -30.74
CA LEU A 10 -0.43 -14.38 -30.14
C LEU A 10 -0.59 -14.42 -28.61
N ARG A 11 0.54 -14.44 -27.91
CA ARG A 11 0.56 -14.28 -26.45
C ARG A 11 0.92 -12.84 -26.12
N GLY A 12 0.23 -12.25 -25.13
CA GLY A 12 0.52 -10.89 -24.67
C GLY A 12 0.08 -9.79 -25.65
N ALA A 13 -0.85 -10.09 -26.57
CA ALA A 13 -1.36 -9.13 -27.56
C ALA A 13 -2.25 -8.02 -26.94
N TRP A 14 -2.69 -8.21 -25.69
CA TRP A 14 -3.63 -7.28 -25.04
C TRP A 14 -3.11 -6.83 -23.68
N LEU A 15 -3.14 -5.53 -23.46
CA LEU A 15 -2.94 -4.88 -22.17
C LEU A 15 -4.30 -4.33 -21.70
N LEU A 16 -4.77 -4.83 -20.55
CA LEU A 16 -5.97 -4.35 -19.90
C LEU A 16 -5.59 -3.64 -18.62
N THR A 17 -6.06 -2.42 -18.45
CA THR A 17 -5.80 -1.62 -17.24
C THR A 17 -7.08 -1.42 -16.44
N GLY A 18 -6.96 -1.34 -15.12
CA GLY A 18 -8.06 -1.09 -14.21
C GLY A 18 -7.56 -0.52 -12.90
N SER A 19 -8.34 0.36 -12.29
CA SER A 19 -8.00 1.03 -11.02
C SER A 19 -8.40 0.21 -9.78
N SER A 20 -8.95 -0.98 -9.95
CA SER A 20 -9.32 -1.87 -8.85
C SER A 20 -9.31 -3.32 -9.27
N THR A 21 -9.07 -4.20 -8.30
CA THR A 21 -9.32 -5.63 -8.49
C THR A 21 -10.83 -5.86 -8.53
N PRO A 22 -11.37 -6.62 -9.50
CA PRO A 22 -12.78 -6.98 -9.49
C PRO A 22 -13.12 -7.71 -8.18
N ILE A 23 -13.97 -7.11 -7.36
CA ILE A 23 -14.50 -7.77 -6.18
C ILE A 23 -15.39 -8.91 -6.69
N SER A 24 -15.19 -10.11 -6.16
CA SER A 24 -16.07 -11.24 -6.39
C SER A 24 -17.39 -11.00 -5.62
N SER A 25 -18.23 -10.10 -6.12
CA SER A 25 -19.60 -10.02 -5.63
C SER A 25 -20.41 -11.15 -6.28
N ASP A 26 -20.97 -12.02 -5.47
CA ASP A 26 -21.92 -13.07 -5.90
C ASP A 26 -23.25 -12.49 -6.44
N ASP A 27 -23.37 -11.17 -6.56
CA ASP A 27 -24.64 -10.48 -6.77
C ASP A 27 -24.90 -10.02 -8.22
N GLN A 28 -24.13 -10.48 -9.21
CA GLN A 28 -24.52 -10.32 -10.60
C GLN A 28 -24.78 -11.68 -11.26
N GLU A 29 -25.97 -12.20 -11.04
CA GLU A 29 -26.53 -13.31 -11.80
C GLU A 29 -26.42 -13.03 -13.31
N GLY A 30 -25.70 -13.89 -14.01
CA GLY A 30 -25.76 -14.00 -15.45
C GLY A 30 -24.54 -13.75 -16.29
N GLN A 31 -23.41 -13.30 -15.74
CA GLN A 31 -22.16 -13.25 -16.51
C GLN A 31 -21.21 -14.34 -16.05
N SER A 32 -21.07 -15.39 -16.87
CA SER A 32 -20.04 -16.42 -16.71
C SER A 32 -18.66 -15.74 -16.70
N ARG A 33 -18.07 -15.60 -15.52
CA ARG A 33 -16.70 -15.09 -15.37
C ARG A 33 -15.74 -16.15 -15.82
N HIS A 34 -15.22 -16.03 -17.03
CA HIS A 34 -14.02 -16.77 -17.40
C HIS A 34 -12.88 -16.31 -16.49
N SER A 35 -12.38 -17.21 -15.67
CA SER A 35 -11.30 -16.92 -14.71
C SER A 35 -10.02 -16.43 -15.39
N GLY A 36 -9.88 -16.62 -16.72
CA GLY A 36 -8.67 -16.31 -17.46
C GLY A 36 -7.43 -17.09 -16.96
N ALA A 37 -7.65 -18.11 -16.12
CA ALA A 37 -6.58 -18.89 -15.54
C ALA A 37 -5.65 -19.47 -16.62
N GLY A 38 -4.34 -19.23 -16.47
CA GLY A 38 -3.34 -19.65 -17.45
C GLY A 38 -3.23 -18.79 -18.71
N ARG A 39 -4.11 -17.77 -18.90
CA ARG A 39 -4.15 -16.91 -20.09
C ARG A 39 -3.96 -15.42 -19.79
N ILE A 40 -4.11 -15.00 -18.53
CA ILE A 40 -3.99 -13.61 -18.09
C ILE A 40 -2.90 -13.55 -17.05
N GLY A 41 -1.82 -12.83 -17.35
CA GLY A 41 -0.86 -12.36 -16.35
C GLY A 41 -1.38 -11.07 -15.71
N SER A 42 -1.16 -10.91 -14.41
CA SER A 42 -1.51 -9.68 -13.69
C SER A 42 -0.23 -9.00 -13.22
N VAL A 43 -0.10 -7.71 -13.53
CA VAL A 43 0.98 -6.86 -13.05
C VAL A 43 0.34 -5.70 -12.30
N ARG A 44 0.79 -5.47 -11.08
CA ARG A 44 0.33 -4.35 -10.29
C ARG A 44 1.18 -3.11 -10.60
N MET A 45 0.51 -1.98 -10.81
CA MET A 45 1.17 -0.68 -10.87
C MET A 45 1.20 -0.05 -9.47
N TYR A 46 2.36 0.42 -9.07
CA TYR A 46 2.58 1.17 -7.83
C TYR A 46 2.81 2.65 -8.17
N PRO A 47 2.68 3.56 -7.20
CA PRO A 47 3.29 4.88 -7.31
C PRO A 47 4.79 4.75 -7.58
N PHE A 48 5.41 5.76 -8.20
CA PHE A 48 6.82 5.72 -8.53
C PHE A 48 7.70 5.57 -7.28
N SER A 49 8.63 4.62 -7.34
CA SER A 49 9.75 4.55 -6.38
C SER A 49 10.73 5.69 -6.61
N LEU A 50 11.59 5.96 -5.62
CA LEU A 50 12.64 6.98 -5.75
C LEU A 50 13.61 6.67 -6.91
N ALA A 51 13.77 5.38 -7.26
CA ALA A 51 14.57 5.01 -8.43
C ALA A 51 13.88 5.32 -9.75
N GLU A 52 12.56 5.18 -9.83
CA GLU A 52 11.80 5.47 -11.06
C GLU A 52 11.63 6.98 -11.27
N SER A 53 11.44 7.74 -10.20
CA SER A 53 11.32 9.21 -10.26
C SER A 53 12.67 9.94 -10.37
N GLY A 54 13.80 9.21 -10.29
CA GLY A 54 15.13 9.79 -10.51
C GLY A 54 15.79 10.40 -9.26
N GLU A 55 15.16 10.30 -8.08
CA GLU A 55 15.72 10.80 -6.82
C GLU A 55 16.71 9.81 -6.16
N SER A 56 16.82 8.58 -6.67
CA SER A 56 17.82 7.61 -6.22
C SER A 56 18.94 7.47 -7.23
N GLU A 57 20.19 7.46 -6.76
CA GLU A 57 21.37 7.21 -7.59
C GLU A 57 21.48 5.76 -8.09
N ARG A 58 20.62 4.85 -7.60
CA ARG A 58 20.59 3.42 -7.99
C ARG A 58 21.93 2.70 -7.78
N SER A 59 22.76 3.20 -6.90
CA SER A 59 24.09 2.65 -6.60
C SER A 59 24.04 1.25 -5.98
N VAL A 60 22.94 0.92 -5.29
CA VAL A 60 22.69 -0.41 -4.71
C VAL A 60 21.41 -0.98 -5.29
N SER A 61 21.42 -2.25 -5.71
CA SER A 61 20.25 -2.95 -6.22
C SER A 61 19.92 -4.19 -5.38
N LEU A 62 18.62 -4.54 -5.24
CA LEU A 62 18.21 -5.77 -4.55
C LEU A 62 18.85 -7.01 -5.16
N ARG A 63 18.92 -7.10 -6.49
CA ARG A 63 19.58 -8.22 -7.19
C ARG A 63 21.06 -8.31 -6.83
N GLY A 64 21.75 -7.17 -6.70
CA GLY A 64 23.13 -7.10 -6.26
C GLY A 64 23.31 -7.58 -4.82
N LEU A 65 22.40 -7.16 -3.92
CA LEU A 65 22.40 -7.59 -2.52
C LEU A 65 22.23 -9.12 -2.39
N PHE A 66 21.24 -9.69 -3.06
CA PHE A 66 21.02 -11.15 -3.05
C PHE A 66 22.16 -11.94 -3.70
N ALA A 67 22.89 -11.33 -4.64
CA ALA A 67 24.05 -11.93 -5.28
C ALA A 67 25.37 -11.68 -4.52
N HIS A 68 25.31 -11.04 -3.33
CA HIS A 68 26.49 -10.58 -2.56
C HIS A 68 27.45 -9.71 -3.39
N ARG A 69 26.91 -8.95 -4.34
CA ARG A 69 27.65 -8.06 -5.25
C ARG A 69 27.15 -6.64 -5.07
N PHE A 70 27.58 -6.01 -4.00
CA PHE A 70 27.29 -4.58 -3.78
C PHE A 70 28.51 -3.92 -3.11
N GLN A 71 28.63 -2.63 -3.31
CA GLN A 71 29.59 -1.80 -2.60
C GLN A 71 28.82 -0.76 -1.79
N PRO A 72 29.26 -0.45 -0.58
CA PRO A 72 28.69 0.66 0.17
C PRO A 72 28.79 1.95 -0.65
N ALA A 73 27.68 2.65 -0.76
CA ALA A 73 27.62 3.94 -1.43
C ALA A 73 27.27 5.01 -0.41
N LYS A 74 27.94 6.16 -0.52
CA LYS A 74 27.56 7.36 0.23
C LYS A 74 26.56 8.12 -0.61
N VAL A 75 25.39 8.37 -0.05
CA VAL A 75 24.34 9.17 -0.68
C VAL A 75 24.26 10.51 0.04
N GLU A 76 24.23 11.60 -0.71
CA GLU A 76 24.09 12.96 -0.17
C GLU A 76 22.62 13.39 -0.08
N ASN A 77 21.78 12.56 0.54
CA ASN A 77 20.40 12.95 0.83
C ASN A 77 20.32 13.47 2.27
N ASP A 78 19.72 14.62 2.46
CA ASP A 78 19.42 15.11 3.78
C ASP A 78 18.01 14.70 4.23
N THR A 79 17.78 14.78 5.53
CA THR A 79 16.51 14.39 6.15
C THR A 79 15.36 15.30 5.68
N ARG A 80 15.64 16.56 5.36
CA ARG A 80 14.64 17.51 4.83
C ARG A 80 14.17 17.08 3.46
N GLN A 81 15.06 16.72 2.57
CA GLN A 81 14.72 16.22 1.25
C GLN A 81 13.86 14.96 1.34
N LEU A 82 14.19 14.03 2.25
CA LEU A 82 13.35 12.84 2.48
C LEU A 82 11.95 13.21 2.99
N ALA A 83 11.83 14.19 3.88
CA ALA A 83 10.53 14.66 4.36
C ALA A 83 9.70 15.29 3.23
N GLU A 84 10.33 16.04 2.34
CA GLU A 84 9.69 16.62 1.15
C GLU A 84 9.20 15.53 0.18
N LEU A 85 10.03 14.52 -0.12
CA LEU A 85 9.69 13.39 -0.96
C LEU A 85 8.53 12.56 -0.39
N ILE A 86 8.51 12.35 0.93
CA ILE A 86 7.42 11.66 1.63
C ILE A 86 6.11 12.44 1.49
N CYS A 87 6.12 13.75 1.71
CA CYS A 87 4.91 14.59 1.60
C CYS A 87 4.42 14.73 0.17
N ARG A 88 5.32 14.84 -0.81
CA ARG A 88 5.00 14.92 -2.23
C ARG A 88 4.40 13.61 -2.76
N GLY A 89 4.99 12.49 -2.37
CA GLY A 89 4.64 11.16 -2.87
C GLY A 89 5.23 10.83 -4.24
N GLY A 90 4.97 9.59 -4.68
CA GLY A 90 5.39 9.05 -5.97
C GLY A 90 4.29 9.07 -7.06
N TRP A 91 3.33 9.99 -6.97
CA TRP A 91 2.28 10.15 -7.97
C TRP A 91 2.84 10.78 -9.24
N PRO A 92 2.53 10.27 -10.46
CA PRO A 92 3.03 10.84 -11.70
C PRO A 92 2.81 12.36 -11.80
N GLU A 93 1.62 12.82 -11.41
CA GLU A 93 1.24 14.22 -11.46
C GLU A 93 1.94 15.11 -10.42
N ALA A 94 2.58 14.49 -9.42
CA ALA A 94 3.23 15.21 -8.33
C ALA A 94 4.75 15.35 -8.52
N LEU A 95 5.37 14.61 -9.45
CA LEU A 95 6.83 14.51 -9.53
C LEU A 95 7.53 15.85 -9.74
N ASP A 96 6.95 16.74 -10.55
CA ASP A 96 7.50 18.07 -10.86
C ASP A 96 6.98 19.17 -9.90
N LEU A 97 6.26 18.78 -8.84
CA LEU A 97 5.66 19.72 -7.89
C LEU A 97 6.49 19.81 -6.61
N SER A 98 6.32 20.94 -5.90
CA SER A 98 6.80 21.07 -4.52
C SER A 98 6.08 20.06 -3.60
N ALA A 99 6.66 19.78 -2.43
CA ALA A 99 6.05 18.89 -1.44
C ALA A 99 4.61 19.32 -1.06
N GLU A 100 4.37 20.62 -0.90
CA GLU A 100 3.05 21.19 -0.58
C GLU A 100 2.04 20.97 -1.70
N ASN A 101 2.41 21.31 -2.95
CA ASN A 101 1.53 21.14 -4.10
C ASN A 101 1.32 19.65 -4.47
N GLY A 102 2.35 18.83 -4.34
CA GLY A 102 2.25 17.38 -4.59
C GLY A 102 1.32 16.70 -3.57
N GLN A 103 1.29 17.17 -2.32
CA GLN A 103 0.37 16.64 -1.31
C GLN A 103 -1.11 16.90 -1.67
N LEU A 104 -1.42 17.92 -2.49
CA LEU A 104 -2.79 18.14 -2.98
C LEU A 104 -3.27 16.97 -3.84
N VAL A 105 -2.39 16.33 -4.60
CA VAL A 105 -2.73 15.12 -5.39
C VAL A 105 -3.19 13.99 -4.47
N ALA A 106 -2.45 13.73 -3.40
CA ALA A 106 -2.82 12.70 -2.41
C ALA A 106 -4.14 13.04 -1.69
N ARG A 107 -4.36 14.30 -1.34
CA ARG A 107 -5.62 14.76 -0.70
C ARG A 107 -6.81 14.60 -1.64
N GLU A 108 -6.66 14.98 -2.90
CA GLU A 108 -7.73 14.85 -3.90
C GLU A 108 -8.05 13.37 -4.17
N TYR A 109 -7.04 12.53 -4.26
CA TYR A 109 -7.24 11.09 -4.40
C TYR A 109 -8.03 10.52 -3.21
N LEU A 110 -7.66 10.86 -1.97
CA LEU A 110 -8.39 10.45 -0.76
C LEU A 110 -9.83 10.96 -0.77
N ARG A 111 -10.05 12.22 -1.19
CA ARG A 111 -11.39 12.79 -1.33
C ARG A 111 -12.24 11.96 -2.29
N LEU A 112 -11.70 11.63 -3.45
CA LEU A 112 -12.40 10.79 -4.44
C LEU A 112 -12.68 9.37 -3.91
N VAL A 113 -11.77 8.80 -3.14
CA VAL A 113 -12.00 7.49 -2.49
C VAL A 113 -13.19 7.58 -1.54
N PHE A 114 -13.27 8.59 -0.69
CA PHE A 114 -14.32 8.70 0.32
C PHE A 114 -15.66 9.15 -0.28
N GLU A 115 -15.66 10.09 -1.22
CA GLU A 115 -16.90 10.66 -1.78
C GLU A 115 -17.48 9.84 -2.95
N LYS A 116 -16.66 9.09 -3.68
CA LYS A 116 -17.08 8.38 -4.89
C LYS A 116 -16.86 6.86 -4.80
N SER A 117 -15.63 6.43 -4.48
CA SER A 117 -15.31 5.01 -4.54
C SER A 117 -16.00 4.22 -3.42
N ALA A 118 -15.99 4.70 -2.18
CA ALA A 118 -16.64 4.02 -1.08
C ALA A 118 -18.16 3.87 -1.28
N PRO A 119 -18.94 4.93 -1.63
CA PRO A 119 -20.36 4.79 -1.93
C PRO A 119 -20.65 3.86 -3.10
N LYS A 120 -19.84 3.88 -4.17
CA LYS A 120 -19.99 2.96 -5.30
C LYS A 120 -19.88 1.49 -4.89
N HIS A 121 -19.16 1.19 -3.81
CA HIS A 121 -19.01 -0.15 -3.24
C HIS A 121 -19.94 -0.40 -2.05
N GLY A 122 -20.98 0.41 -1.87
CA GLY A 122 -21.93 0.26 -0.76
C GLY A 122 -21.32 0.56 0.62
N LYS A 123 -20.26 1.38 0.67
CA LYS A 123 -19.54 1.74 1.90
C LYS A 123 -19.78 3.19 2.26
N SER A 124 -19.83 3.50 3.57
CA SER A 124 -19.83 4.88 4.05
C SER A 124 -18.45 5.50 3.85
N GLY A 125 -18.39 6.65 3.18
CA GLY A 125 -17.14 7.40 3.01
C GLY A 125 -16.58 7.90 4.34
N GLU A 126 -17.44 8.26 5.29
CA GLU A 126 -17.02 8.70 6.62
C GLU A 126 -16.37 7.57 7.43
N VAL A 127 -16.95 6.37 7.40
CA VAL A 127 -16.34 5.19 8.06
C VAL A 127 -15.01 4.85 7.40
N ALA A 128 -14.94 4.88 6.06
CA ALA A 128 -13.69 4.66 5.33
C ALA A 128 -12.63 5.70 5.70
N ARG A 129 -13.00 6.98 5.82
CA ARG A 129 -12.10 8.07 6.24
C ARG A 129 -11.57 7.85 7.66
N ARG A 130 -12.43 7.52 8.62
CA ARG A 130 -12.03 7.23 10.01
C ARG A 130 -11.10 6.03 10.07
N LEU A 131 -11.38 4.97 9.32
CA LEU A 131 -10.51 3.81 9.23
C LEU A 131 -9.14 4.17 8.65
N CYS A 132 -9.08 4.94 7.56
CA CYS A 132 -7.82 5.39 6.99
C CYS A 132 -7.04 6.27 7.97
N LEU A 133 -7.71 7.14 8.74
CA LEU A 133 -7.05 7.94 9.76
C LEU A 133 -6.46 7.08 10.88
N SER A 134 -7.22 6.05 11.34
CA SER A 134 -6.70 5.09 12.33
C SER A 134 -5.49 4.30 11.77
N ILE A 135 -5.54 3.87 10.52
CA ILE A 135 -4.38 3.21 9.88
C ILE A 135 -3.17 4.16 9.81
N ALA A 136 -3.38 5.43 9.47
CA ALA A 136 -2.30 6.43 9.39
C ALA A 136 -1.62 6.64 10.76
N ARG A 137 -2.41 6.69 11.84
CA ARG A 137 -1.90 6.81 13.22
C ARG A 137 -1.16 5.56 13.70
N ASN A 138 -1.54 4.39 13.18
CA ASN A 138 -0.94 3.10 13.52
C ASN A 138 -0.12 2.54 12.34
N LEU A 139 0.49 3.42 11.54
CA LEU A 139 1.25 3.04 10.36
C LEU A 139 2.40 2.10 10.74
N GLY A 140 2.62 1.06 9.94
CA GLY A 140 3.65 0.07 10.21
C GLY A 140 3.38 -0.82 11.44
N GLN A 141 2.19 -0.76 12.04
CA GLN A 141 1.82 -1.55 13.19
C GLN A 141 0.75 -2.61 12.84
N SER A 142 0.51 -3.52 13.78
CA SER A 142 -0.45 -4.62 13.64
C SER A 142 -1.54 -4.56 14.74
N PRO A 143 -2.28 -3.44 14.90
CA PRO A 143 -3.31 -3.33 15.92
C PRO A 143 -4.43 -4.36 15.71
N THR A 144 -5.11 -4.73 16.80
CA THR A 144 -6.30 -5.59 16.71
C THR A 144 -7.46 -4.81 16.09
N TYR A 145 -8.46 -5.51 15.58
CA TYR A 145 -9.68 -4.86 15.07
C TYR A 145 -10.38 -4.05 16.16
N LYS A 146 -10.42 -4.55 17.39
CA LYS A 146 -10.94 -3.80 18.54
C LYS A 146 -10.19 -2.49 18.77
N THR A 147 -8.85 -2.53 18.71
CA THR A 147 -8.02 -1.33 18.86
C THR A 147 -8.30 -0.31 17.75
N ILE A 148 -8.43 -0.76 16.50
CA ILE A 148 -8.76 0.12 15.36
C ILE A 148 -10.14 0.74 15.55
N ILE A 149 -11.15 -0.05 15.91
CA ILE A 149 -12.52 0.45 16.15
C ILE A 149 -12.53 1.49 17.27
N SER A 150 -11.88 1.20 18.39
CA SER A 150 -11.76 2.15 19.52
C SER A 150 -11.07 3.45 19.09
N ASP A 151 -9.98 3.37 18.30
CA ASP A 151 -9.26 4.54 17.78
C ASP A 151 -10.11 5.37 16.78
N MET A 152 -10.93 4.71 15.95
CA MET A 152 -11.85 5.39 15.02
C MET A 152 -12.90 6.27 15.72
N TYR A 153 -13.24 5.97 16.97
CA TYR A 153 -14.29 6.64 17.74
C TYR A 153 -13.79 7.33 19.01
N GLY A 154 -12.48 7.57 19.12
CA GLY A 154 -11.88 8.35 20.21
C GLY A 154 -11.86 7.65 21.56
N GLY A 155 -11.98 6.31 21.58
CA GLY A 155 -11.99 5.52 22.81
C GLY A 155 -13.32 5.55 23.60
N GLU A 156 -14.34 6.22 23.08
CA GLU A 156 -15.67 6.23 23.70
C GLU A 156 -16.34 4.86 23.53
N ASP A 157 -16.69 4.25 24.65
CA ASP A 157 -17.53 3.03 24.72
C ASP A 157 -19.01 3.37 24.40
N ASN A 158 -19.29 3.88 23.19
CA ASN A 158 -20.65 4.08 22.76
C ASN A 158 -21.13 2.91 21.88
N PRO A 159 -21.87 1.93 22.46
CA PRO A 159 -22.20 0.67 21.79
C PRO A 159 -23.11 0.79 20.58
N SER A 160 -23.83 1.91 20.45
CA SER A 160 -24.90 2.06 19.46
C SER A 160 -24.42 2.56 18.07
N SER A 161 -23.18 2.96 17.91
CA SER A 161 -22.62 3.46 16.64
C SER A 161 -21.39 2.70 16.15
N LEU A 162 -20.99 1.65 16.87
CA LEU A 162 -19.72 0.96 16.59
C LEU A 162 -19.85 0.05 15.38
N VAL A 163 -18.91 0.23 14.47
CA VAL A 163 -18.63 -0.71 13.39
C VAL A 163 -18.23 -2.05 14.01
N THR A 164 -18.84 -3.15 13.58
CA THR A 164 -18.45 -4.49 14.04
C THR A 164 -17.11 -4.90 13.44
N GLU A 165 -16.40 -5.86 14.03
CA GLU A 165 -15.16 -6.40 13.48
C GLU A 165 -15.37 -6.97 12.06
N GLN A 166 -16.52 -7.58 11.78
CA GLN A 166 -16.87 -8.07 10.46
C GLN A 166 -17.03 -6.93 9.45
N THR A 167 -17.71 -5.86 9.86
CA THR A 167 -17.84 -4.64 9.04
C THR A 167 -16.46 -4.03 8.79
N LEU A 168 -15.62 -3.89 9.82
CA LEU A 168 -14.25 -3.39 9.67
C LEU A 168 -13.45 -4.23 8.67
N ALA A 169 -13.51 -5.56 8.76
CA ALA A 169 -12.84 -6.46 7.82
C ALA A 169 -13.28 -6.20 6.38
N SER A 170 -14.59 -5.99 6.15
CA SER A 170 -15.14 -5.66 4.84
C SER A 170 -14.67 -4.30 4.31
N TYR A 171 -14.45 -3.31 5.18
CA TYR A 171 -13.84 -2.03 4.79
C TYR A 171 -12.36 -2.17 4.46
N LEU A 172 -11.61 -2.95 5.23
CA LEU A 172 -10.20 -3.23 4.93
C LEU A 172 -10.05 -3.95 3.59
N GLU A 173 -10.92 -4.92 3.30
CA GLU A 173 -10.95 -5.60 2.01
C GLU A 173 -11.23 -4.62 0.85
N PHE A 174 -12.21 -3.72 1.03
CA PHE A 174 -12.47 -2.65 0.07
C PHE A 174 -11.23 -1.78 -0.17
N LEU A 175 -10.59 -1.26 0.89
CA LEU A 175 -9.40 -0.41 0.76
C LEU A 175 -8.23 -1.13 0.07
N ARG A 176 -8.09 -2.45 0.30
CA ARG A 176 -7.10 -3.28 -0.39
C ARG A 176 -7.46 -3.51 -1.85
N SER A 177 -8.72 -3.72 -2.16
CA SER A 177 -9.20 -3.97 -3.53
C SER A 177 -9.01 -2.77 -4.47
N ILE A 178 -9.02 -1.57 -3.92
CA ILE A 178 -8.70 -0.33 -4.65
C ILE A 178 -7.22 0.08 -4.53
N TYR A 179 -6.38 -0.79 -3.98
CA TYR A 179 -4.94 -0.58 -3.83
C TYR A 179 -4.54 0.62 -2.95
N LEU A 180 -5.41 1.09 -2.07
CA LEU A 180 -5.12 2.19 -1.15
C LEU A 180 -4.27 1.74 0.04
N VAL A 181 -4.60 0.57 0.60
CA VAL A 181 -3.92 -0.01 1.77
C VAL A 181 -3.17 -1.28 1.38
N GLU A 182 -1.96 -1.38 1.90
CA GLU A 182 -1.06 -2.51 1.76
C GLU A 182 -0.93 -3.28 3.06
N GLU A 183 -0.92 -4.60 2.96
CA GLU A 183 -0.56 -5.45 4.07
C GLU A 183 0.79 -6.12 3.81
N VAL A 184 1.68 -6.05 4.80
CA VAL A 184 2.97 -6.72 4.81
C VAL A 184 2.89 -7.85 5.82
N PRO A 185 2.92 -9.12 5.38
CA PRO A 185 2.83 -10.26 6.29
C PRO A 185 4.13 -10.44 7.06
N GLY A 186 4.02 -11.03 8.25
CA GLY A 186 5.19 -11.44 9.01
C GLY A 186 5.90 -12.64 8.38
N TRP A 187 7.22 -12.61 8.36
CA TRP A 187 8.04 -13.73 7.94
C TRP A 187 8.28 -14.68 9.12
N VAL A 188 7.88 -15.93 8.98
CA VAL A 188 8.06 -16.97 9.99
C VAL A 188 8.66 -18.22 9.33
N PRO A 189 9.90 -18.57 9.60
CA PRO A 189 10.45 -19.88 9.30
C PRO A 189 9.97 -20.89 10.35
N PRO A 190 9.76 -22.16 10.05
CA PRO A 190 9.74 -22.81 8.75
C PRO A 190 8.40 -22.65 8.01
N LYS A 191 8.37 -22.97 6.70
CA LYS A 191 7.19 -22.80 5.82
C LYS A 191 5.89 -23.44 6.34
N ARG A 192 5.98 -24.49 7.15
CA ARG A 192 4.83 -25.23 7.74
C ARG A 192 4.45 -24.79 9.16
N SER A 193 5.02 -23.69 9.66
CA SER A 193 4.71 -23.20 11.01
C SER A 193 3.28 -22.67 11.10
N LYS A 194 2.54 -23.11 12.13
CA LYS A 194 1.21 -22.55 12.47
C LYS A 194 1.28 -21.07 12.84
N LYS A 195 2.40 -20.60 13.41
CA LYS A 195 2.63 -19.18 13.73
C LYS A 195 2.50 -18.29 12.49
N ARG A 196 2.83 -18.79 11.29
CA ARG A 196 2.75 -18.06 10.04
C ARG A 196 1.34 -17.57 9.70
N LEU A 197 0.32 -18.36 10.01
CA LEU A 197 -1.08 -17.99 9.80
C LEU A 197 -1.61 -17.09 10.94
N ALA A 198 -0.97 -17.14 12.11
CA ALA A 198 -1.37 -16.36 13.28
C ALA A 198 -0.68 -14.98 13.36
N THR A 199 0.38 -14.75 12.57
CA THR A 199 1.10 -13.48 12.57
C THR A 199 0.28 -12.41 11.84
N LYS A 200 -0.07 -11.35 12.57
CA LYS A 200 -0.87 -10.25 12.03
C LYS A 200 -0.03 -9.42 11.05
N PRO A 201 -0.58 -9.02 9.90
CA PRO A 201 0.14 -8.17 8.97
C PRO A 201 0.31 -6.75 9.53
N LYS A 202 1.40 -6.10 9.20
CA LYS A 202 1.56 -4.66 9.32
C LYS A 202 0.83 -3.95 8.17
N ARG A 203 0.27 -2.77 8.44
CA ARG A 203 -0.50 -2.01 7.46
C ARG A 203 0.20 -0.73 7.08
N TYR A 204 0.22 -0.47 5.78
CA TYR A 204 0.80 0.72 5.15
C TYR A 204 -0.16 1.26 4.10
N PHE A 205 0.07 2.47 3.65
CA PHE A 205 -0.56 2.96 2.43
C PHE A 205 0.28 2.62 1.19
N ALA A 206 -0.36 2.62 0.04
CA ALA A 206 0.32 2.42 -1.24
C ALA A 206 1.42 3.48 -1.49
N ASP A 207 1.24 4.66 -0.90
CA ASP A 207 2.21 5.75 -0.92
C ASP A 207 2.24 6.48 0.43
N PRO A 208 3.41 6.88 0.96
CA PRO A 208 3.52 7.55 2.25
C PRO A 208 2.82 8.91 2.28
N SER A 209 2.67 9.60 1.14
CA SER A 209 1.97 10.87 1.06
C SER A 209 0.48 10.78 1.46
N LEU A 210 -0.12 9.60 1.34
CA LEU A 210 -1.49 9.37 1.81
C LEU A 210 -1.59 9.46 3.33
N ALA A 211 -0.63 8.86 4.06
CA ALA A 211 -0.55 9.01 5.51
C ALA A 211 -0.25 10.47 5.89
N ALA A 212 0.70 11.10 5.20
CA ALA A 212 1.03 12.51 5.43
C ALA A 212 -0.19 13.43 5.21
N ALA A 213 -0.97 13.18 4.15
CA ALA A 213 -2.18 13.96 3.85
C ALA A 213 -3.28 13.75 4.90
N LEU A 214 -3.50 12.51 5.37
CA LEU A 214 -4.49 12.17 6.40
C LEU A 214 -4.16 12.80 7.76
N LEU A 215 -2.89 12.82 8.11
CA LEU A 215 -2.39 13.37 9.38
C LEU A 215 -2.05 14.86 9.29
N LEU A 216 -2.29 15.50 8.14
CA LEU A 216 -1.99 16.92 7.88
C LEU A 216 -0.51 17.28 8.13
N LEU A 217 0.40 16.36 7.79
CA LEU A 217 1.82 16.54 7.99
C LEU A 217 2.41 17.44 6.90
N SER A 218 3.37 18.26 7.30
CA SER A 218 4.26 19.00 6.40
C SER A 218 5.71 18.51 6.58
N PRO A 219 6.64 18.83 5.68
CA PRO A 219 8.05 18.50 5.88
C PRO A 219 8.60 19.01 7.23
N ASP A 220 8.22 20.23 7.62
CA ASP A 220 8.67 20.80 8.90
C ASP A 220 8.09 20.07 10.11
N SER A 221 6.82 19.67 10.06
CA SER A 221 6.20 18.89 11.14
C SER A 221 6.82 17.49 11.26
N LEU A 222 7.19 16.87 10.15
CA LEU A 222 7.90 15.59 10.14
C LEU A 222 9.31 15.70 10.76
N LEU A 223 10.04 16.78 10.45
CA LEU A 223 11.35 17.01 11.04
C LEU A 223 11.28 17.30 12.55
N ALA A 224 10.16 17.85 13.03
CA ALA A 224 9.94 18.11 14.45
C ALA A 224 9.50 16.86 15.24
N ASP A 225 8.96 15.82 14.56
CA ASP A 225 8.49 14.57 15.17
C ASP A 225 9.19 13.36 14.54
N GLY A 226 10.35 13.01 15.09
CA GLY A 226 11.16 11.89 14.61
C GLY A 226 10.46 10.53 14.67
N GLN A 227 9.49 10.32 15.58
CA GLN A 227 8.73 9.09 15.66
C GLN A 227 7.79 8.96 14.46
N THR A 228 6.98 9.97 14.20
CA THR A 228 6.09 10.00 13.02
C THR A 228 6.89 9.96 11.73
N PHE A 229 8.04 10.69 11.67
CA PHE A 229 8.94 10.61 10.52
C PHE A 229 9.39 9.17 10.25
N GLY A 230 9.83 8.44 11.27
CA GLY A 230 10.26 7.05 11.14
C GLY A 230 9.15 6.14 10.55
N LEU A 231 7.90 6.30 10.99
CA LEU A 231 6.78 5.50 10.50
C LEU A 231 6.46 5.78 9.02
N VAL A 232 6.43 7.03 8.61
CA VAL A 232 6.17 7.36 7.19
C VAL A 232 7.36 7.06 6.30
N PHE A 233 8.59 7.15 6.83
CA PHE A 233 9.79 6.69 6.14
C PHE A 233 9.79 5.17 5.94
N GLU A 234 9.37 4.41 6.93
CA GLU A 234 9.17 2.96 6.77
C GLU A 234 8.16 2.65 5.66
N ASN A 235 7.06 3.42 5.57
CA ASN A 235 6.10 3.27 4.47
C ASN A 235 6.74 3.56 3.10
N LEU A 236 7.59 4.59 3.00
CA LEU A 236 8.36 4.88 1.79
C LEU A 236 9.24 3.68 1.40
N CYS A 237 9.98 3.13 2.36
CA CYS A 237 10.83 1.95 2.13
C CYS A 237 10.00 0.74 1.67
N ILE A 238 8.85 0.47 2.29
CA ILE A 238 7.96 -0.64 1.90
C ILE A 238 7.42 -0.46 0.48
N ARG A 239 7.01 0.76 0.09
CA ARG A 239 6.59 1.06 -1.29
C ARG A 239 7.71 0.71 -2.28
N ASP A 240 8.89 1.26 -2.06
CA ASP A 240 10.03 1.08 -2.95
C ASP A 240 10.49 -0.39 -3.01
N LEU A 241 10.56 -1.06 -1.86
CA LEU A 241 10.89 -2.50 -1.81
C LEU A 241 9.90 -3.36 -2.60
N LYS A 242 8.61 -3.04 -2.57
CA LYS A 242 7.59 -3.76 -3.36
C LYS A 242 7.80 -3.55 -4.86
N VAL A 243 8.07 -2.32 -5.28
CA VAL A 243 8.41 -2.01 -6.68
C VAL A 243 9.66 -2.78 -7.12
N TYR A 244 10.72 -2.74 -6.33
CA TYR A 244 11.97 -3.43 -6.67
C TYR A 244 11.84 -4.95 -6.66
N ALA A 245 11.09 -5.52 -5.71
CA ALA A 245 10.83 -6.95 -5.66
C ALA A 245 10.01 -7.42 -6.87
N GLN A 246 8.99 -6.66 -7.28
CA GLN A 246 8.22 -6.95 -8.48
C GLN A 246 9.07 -6.86 -9.76
N ALA A 247 9.99 -5.90 -9.83
CA ALA A 247 10.92 -5.77 -10.96
C ALA A 247 11.94 -6.92 -11.04
N MET A 248 12.24 -7.58 -9.91
CA MET A 248 13.11 -8.78 -9.90
C MET A 248 12.42 -10.00 -10.49
N ASP A 249 11.16 -10.22 -10.18
CA ASP A 249 10.33 -11.31 -10.70
C ASP A 249 8.89 -10.85 -10.92
N PRO A 250 8.56 -10.36 -12.12
CA PRO A 250 7.21 -9.90 -12.44
C PRO A 250 6.15 -11.02 -12.41
N SER A 251 6.56 -12.28 -12.42
CA SER A 251 5.65 -13.43 -12.38
C SER A 251 5.16 -13.77 -10.97
N MET A 252 5.85 -13.26 -9.95
CA MET A 252 5.54 -13.49 -8.54
C MET A 252 4.97 -12.22 -7.91
N PRO A 253 3.99 -12.34 -6.99
CA PRO A 253 3.61 -11.21 -6.16
C PRO A 253 4.84 -10.65 -5.44
N ALA A 254 4.93 -9.32 -5.32
CA ALA A 254 6.03 -8.68 -4.59
C ALA A 254 6.14 -9.24 -3.17
N ALA A 255 7.16 -10.06 -2.92
CA ALA A 255 7.34 -10.83 -1.68
C ALA A 255 8.15 -10.01 -0.67
N VAL A 256 7.50 -9.02 -0.07
CA VAL A 256 8.05 -8.22 1.04
C VAL A 256 7.40 -8.69 2.33
N TYR A 257 8.22 -8.98 3.33
CA TYR A 257 7.79 -9.45 4.66
C TYR A 257 8.50 -8.63 5.73
N TYR A 258 7.86 -8.48 6.90
CA TYR A 258 8.57 -8.03 8.08
C TYR A 258 9.00 -9.23 8.93
N TYR A 259 10.09 -9.09 9.65
CA TYR A 259 10.54 -10.06 10.64
C TYR A 259 10.54 -9.42 12.02
N ARG A 260 10.05 -10.15 12.99
CA ARG A 260 10.14 -9.78 14.40
C ARG A 260 10.46 -11.01 15.22
N ASP A 261 11.50 -10.93 16.03
CA ASP A 261 11.88 -12.03 16.90
C ASP A 261 11.07 -12.06 18.21
N ASP A 262 11.31 -13.10 19.02
CA ASP A 262 10.61 -13.28 20.31
C ASP A 262 11.05 -12.23 21.36
N SER A 263 12.16 -11.50 21.16
CA SER A 263 12.62 -10.40 22.00
C SER A 263 12.04 -9.04 21.59
N GLY A 264 11.32 -9.02 20.48
CA GLY A 264 10.67 -7.82 19.94
C GLY A 264 11.58 -6.98 19.03
N LEU A 265 12.77 -7.47 18.70
CA LEU A 265 13.62 -6.84 17.69
C LEU A 265 13.06 -7.06 16.28
N GLU A 266 13.13 -6.03 15.48
CA GLU A 266 12.59 -5.97 14.13
C GLU A 266 13.63 -5.54 13.11
#